data_259bd37a4239db554fe22211df144b69
#
_entry.id   259bd37a4239db554fe22211df144b69
#
_cell.length_a   1.000
_cell.length_b   1.000
_cell.length_c   1.000
_cell.angle_alpha   90.00
_cell.angle_beta   90.00
_cell.angle_gamma   90.00
#
_symmetry.space_group_name_H-M   'P 1'
#
loop_
_entity.id
_entity.type
_entity.pdbx_description
1 polymer ?
#
loop_
_entity_poly.entity_id
_entity_poly.type
_entity_poly.pdbx_seq_one_letter_code
_entity_poly.pdbx_strand_id
1 'polypeptide(L)'
;MQFTIQVTFRIGERHRSRRYQTETRAKRAIYKWLLQNRQLTDICASYFSPQAGHQSFQQAEQLSAFAPTPVDNFYLSRAWLNVRHQILSTREHRCNLCQRTVAEHGIALEVDHILPRSRYPLLALEPNNLQILCYECNRGKRDK
;
A
#
# COMPACT_ATOMS: atom_id res chain seq x y z
N MET A 1 24.65 -15.12 -10.86
CA MET A 1 25.03 -14.49 -9.56
C MET A 1 24.02 -13.42 -9.20
N GLN A 2 23.42 -13.52 -8.04
CA GLN A 2 22.49 -12.51 -7.56
C GLN A 2 23.33 -11.45 -6.83
N PHE A 3 23.48 -10.28 -7.45
CA PHE A 3 24.20 -9.17 -6.81
C PHE A 3 23.38 -8.62 -5.66
N THR A 4 23.96 -8.56 -4.48
CA THR A 4 23.35 -7.92 -3.32
C THR A 4 24.01 -6.56 -3.11
N ILE A 5 23.19 -5.54 -2.88
CA ILE A 5 23.63 -4.18 -2.58
C ILE A 5 23.79 -4.06 -1.07
N GLN A 6 24.99 -3.80 -0.60
CA GLN A 6 25.25 -3.52 0.81
C GLN A 6 25.12 -2.03 1.06
N VAL A 7 24.21 -1.67 1.95
CA VAL A 7 24.01 -0.31 2.44
C VAL A 7 24.63 -0.16 3.81
N THR A 8 25.42 0.87 4.00
CA THR A 8 25.99 1.26 5.30
C THR A 8 25.28 2.50 5.80
N PHE A 9 24.71 2.41 6.99
CA PHE A 9 24.05 3.51 7.71
C PHE A 9 24.98 3.97 8.83
N ARG A 10 25.31 5.27 8.88
CA ARG A 10 26.21 5.87 9.85
C ARG A 10 25.54 6.99 10.64
N ILE A 11 25.74 7.01 11.95
CA ILE A 11 25.39 8.10 12.86
C ILE A 11 26.63 8.39 13.71
N GLY A 12 27.27 9.54 13.48
CA GLY A 12 28.56 9.83 14.09
C GLY A 12 29.59 8.77 13.75
N GLU A 13 30.24 8.20 14.75
CA GLU A 13 31.20 7.11 14.59
C GLU A 13 30.56 5.72 14.48
N ARG A 14 29.28 5.57 14.80
CA ARG A 14 28.57 4.29 14.76
C ARG A 14 28.07 4.00 13.37
N HIS A 15 28.28 2.78 12.91
CA HIS A 15 27.77 2.31 11.63
C HIS A 15 27.18 0.92 11.73
N ARG A 16 26.22 0.62 10.83
CA ARG A 16 25.66 -0.71 10.62
C ARG A 16 25.41 -0.92 9.14
N SER A 17 25.52 -2.15 8.67
CA SER A 17 25.26 -2.50 7.28
C SER A 17 24.10 -3.47 7.13
N ARG A 18 23.35 -3.34 6.02
CA ARG A 18 22.31 -4.26 5.59
C ARG A 18 22.45 -4.55 4.10
N ARG A 19 22.01 -5.73 3.69
CA ARG A 19 22.04 -6.15 2.28
C ARG A 19 20.62 -6.10 1.68
N TYR A 20 20.54 -5.68 0.42
CA TYR A 20 19.31 -5.58 -0.35
C TYR A 20 19.50 -6.23 -1.72
N GLN A 21 18.45 -6.83 -2.25
CA GLN A 21 18.49 -7.53 -3.55
C GLN A 21 18.38 -6.59 -4.74
N THR A 22 17.85 -5.38 -4.56
CA THR A 22 17.67 -4.40 -5.62
C THR A 22 18.01 -3.00 -5.14
N GLU A 23 18.47 -2.15 -6.06
CA GLU A 23 18.79 -0.75 -5.80
C GLU A 23 17.56 0.04 -5.33
N THR A 24 16.38 -0.23 -5.89
CA THR A 24 15.11 0.38 -5.46
C THR A 24 14.80 0.08 -3.99
N ARG A 25 14.97 -1.17 -3.54
CA ARG A 25 14.78 -1.54 -2.13
C ARG A 25 15.81 -0.88 -1.23
N ALA A 26 17.07 -0.81 -1.67
CA ALA A 26 18.13 -0.10 -0.94
C ALA A 26 17.79 1.39 -0.77
N LYS A 27 17.43 2.09 -1.84
CA LYS A 27 17.06 3.52 -1.83
C LYS A 27 15.84 3.81 -0.97
N ARG A 28 14.80 2.97 -1.02
CA ARG A 28 13.62 3.08 -0.13
C ARG A 28 13.99 2.92 1.35
N ALA A 29 14.87 1.98 1.66
CA ALA A 29 15.35 1.78 3.03
C ALA A 29 16.18 2.95 3.52
N ILE A 30 17.06 3.52 2.68
CA ILE A 30 17.85 4.73 2.96
C ILE A 30 16.91 5.92 3.19
N TYR A 31 15.95 6.16 2.30
CA TYR A 31 14.95 7.22 2.45
C TYR A 31 14.26 7.16 3.81
N LYS A 32 13.69 6.00 4.14
CA LYS A 32 12.99 5.78 5.41
C LYS A 32 13.91 6.04 6.62
N TRP A 33 15.14 5.54 6.56
CA TRP A 33 16.11 5.70 7.65
C TRP A 33 16.52 7.17 7.84
N LEU A 34 16.80 7.90 6.76
CA LEU A 34 17.12 9.34 6.79
C LEU A 34 15.96 10.14 7.36
N LEU A 35 14.72 9.84 6.94
CA LEU A 35 13.52 10.51 7.44
C LEU A 35 13.33 10.28 8.96
N GLN A 36 13.57 9.06 9.44
CA GLN A 36 13.47 8.73 10.86
C GLN A 36 14.55 9.42 11.72
N ASN A 37 15.70 9.70 11.13
CA ASN A 37 16.86 10.30 11.84
C ASN A 37 17.10 11.77 11.47
N ARG A 38 16.14 12.44 10.81
CA ARG A 38 16.27 13.82 10.30
C ARG A 38 16.61 14.87 11.36
N GLN A 39 16.41 14.58 12.64
CA GLN A 39 16.75 15.47 13.75
C GLN A 39 18.23 15.36 14.18
N LEU A 40 18.95 14.36 13.67
CA LEU A 40 20.35 14.16 13.97
C LEU A 40 21.21 14.86 12.91
N THR A 41 22.34 15.40 13.32
CA THR A 41 23.27 16.11 12.43
C THR A 41 24.24 15.11 11.88
N ASP A 42 25.08 14.48 12.17
CA ASP A 42 26.09 13.64 11.54
C ASP A 42 25.52 12.26 11.13
N ILE A 43 24.66 12.27 10.11
CA ILE A 43 24.09 11.04 9.52
C ILE A 43 24.50 10.90 8.07
N CYS A 44 24.74 9.67 7.64
CA CYS A 44 25.01 9.34 6.25
C CYS A 44 24.62 7.89 5.96
N ALA A 45 23.99 7.66 4.84
CA ALA A 45 23.79 6.32 4.29
C ALA A 45 24.48 6.20 2.95
N SER A 46 25.20 5.13 2.73
CA SER A 46 25.96 4.92 1.48
C SER A 46 25.84 3.49 1.00
N TYR A 47 25.97 3.30 -0.31
CA TYR A 47 26.08 1.99 -0.93
C TYR A 47 26.93 2.07 -2.20
N PHE A 48 27.36 0.93 -2.69
CA PHE A 48 28.00 0.77 -3.99
C PHE A 48 27.10 -0.05 -4.91
N SER A 49 26.97 0.41 -6.17
CA SER A 49 26.28 -0.30 -7.24
C SER A 49 27.20 -0.40 -8.44
N PRO A 50 27.27 -1.56 -9.14
CA PRO A 50 28.08 -1.70 -10.36
C PRO A 50 27.71 -0.71 -11.46
N GLN A 51 26.43 -0.28 -11.51
CA GLN A 51 25.91 0.65 -12.52
C GLN A 51 26.14 2.12 -12.15
N ALA A 52 25.97 2.47 -10.86
CA ALA A 52 26.00 3.86 -10.40
C ALA A 52 27.23 4.23 -9.58
N GLY A 53 28.13 3.27 -9.30
CA GLY A 53 29.28 3.47 -8.46
C GLY A 53 28.91 3.69 -6.98
N HIS A 54 29.79 4.42 -6.26
CA HIS A 54 29.54 4.77 -4.85
C HIS A 54 28.52 5.90 -4.76
N GLN A 55 27.46 5.67 -3.97
CA GLN A 55 26.41 6.66 -3.71
C GLN A 55 26.32 6.92 -2.20
N SER A 56 26.17 8.18 -1.80
CA SER A 56 25.98 8.57 -0.40
C SER A 56 24.89 9.63 -0.27
N PHE A 57 24.13 9.55 0.83
CA PHE A 57 22.97 10.39 1.11
C PHE A 57 22.97 10.83 2.57
N GLN A 58 22.65 12.08 2.82
CA GLN A 58 22.58 12.69 4.14
C GLN A 58 21.17 13.23 4.46
N GLN A 59 20.35 13.45 3.45
CA GLN A 59 19.01 14.02 3.57
C GLN A 59 18.00 13.16 2.78
N ALA A 60 16.82 12.97 3.35
CA ALA A 60 15.75 12.16 2.73
C ALA A 60 15.28 12.75 1.38
N GLU A 61 15.31 14.08 1.25
CA GLU A 61 14.90 14.82 0.05
C GLU A 61 15.68 14.41 -1.20
N GLN A 62 16.94 13.98 -1.04
CA GLN A 62 17.79 13.47 -2.13
C GLN A 62 17.20 12.17 -2.77
N LEU A 63 16.31 11.49 -2.05
CA LEU A 63 15.66 10.25 -2.47
C LEU A 63 14.13 10.36 -2.48
N SER A 64 13.58 11.55 -2.65
CA SER A 64 12.12 11.79 -2.64
C SER A 64 11.35 10.95 -3.66
N ALA A 65 11.95 10.63 -4.80
CA ALA A 65 11.37 9.72 -5.80
C ALA A 65 11.19 8.27 -5.30
N PHE A 66 11.86 7.90 -4.22
CA PHE A 66 11.78 6.59 -3.58
C PHE A 66 10.95 6.60 -2.28
N ALA A 67 10.30 7.74 -1.98
CA ALA A 67 9.33 7.82 -0.90
C ALA A 67 8.28 6.70 -1.07
N PRO A 68 7.88 6.02 0.00
CA PRO A 68 6.77 5.08 -0.10
C PRO A 68 5.54 5.84 -0.58
N THR A 69 4.87 5.31 -1.59
CA THR A 69 3.54 5.79 -1.96
C THR A 69 2.66 5.75 -0.70
N PRO A 70 1.91 6.81 -0.40
CA PRO A 70 0.96 6.77 0.71
C PRO A 70 0.11 5.51 0.57
N VAL A 71 0.13 4.65 1.58
CA VAL A 71 -0.76 3.50 1.61
C VAL A 71 -2.17 4.06 1.65
N ASP A 72 -2.96 3.76 0.63
CA ASP A 72 -4.36 4.12 0.61
C ASP A 72 -5.10 3.30 1.68
N ASN A 73 -5.28 3.91 2.83
CA ASN A 73 -5.97 3.31 3.98
C ASN A 73 -7.50 3.48 3.91
N PHE A 74 -8.07 3.79 2.74
CA PHE A 74 -9.51 4.02 2.59
C PHE A 74 -10.33 2.87 3.20
N TYR A 75 -10.02 1.62 2.88
CA TYR A 75 -10.74 0.43 3.36
C TYR A 75 -10.58 0.17 4.87
N LEU A 76 -9.63 0.84 5.54
CA LEU A 76 -9.46 0.83 6.99
C LEU A 76 -10.04 2.09 7.65
N SER A 77 -10.50 3.07 6.87
CA SER A 77 -11.08 4.29 7.40
C SER A 77 -12.39 4.01 8.13
N ARG A 78 -12.64 4.77 9.20
CA ARG A 78 -13.90 4.68 9.96
C ARG A 78 -15.12 4.98 9.06
N ALA A 79 -14.99 5.93 8.15
CA ALA A 79 -16.05 6.28 7.21
C ALA A 79 -16.44 5.10 6.32
N TRP A 80 -15.46 4.40 5.73
CA TRP A 80 -15.72 3.19 4.95
C TRP A 80 -16.32 2.07 5.79
N LEU A 81 -15.75 1.79 6.96
CA LEU A 81 -16.23 0.72 7.84
C LEU A 81 -17.68 0.96 8.27
N ASN A 82 -18.06 2.19 8.53
CA ASN A 82 -19.44 2.56 8.89
C ASN A 82 -20.39 2.35 7.72
N VAL A 83 -20.10 2.86 6.52
CA VAL A 83 -20.97 2.68 5.37
C VAL A 83 -21.05 1.22 4.94
N ARG A 84 -19.94 0.49 4.98
CA ARG A 84 -19.91 -0.96 4.73
C ARG A 84 -20.83 -1.72 5.69
N HIS A 85 -20.74 -1.42 6.99
CA HIS A 85 -21.63 -2.02 8.00
C HIS A 85 -23.09 -1.71 7.73
N GLN A 86 -23.42 -0.45 7.41
CA GLN A 86 -24.78 -0.04 7.05
C GLN A 86 -25.31 -0.84 5.86
N ILE A 87 -24.53 -0.98 4.78
CA ILE A 87 -24.94 -1.73 3.59
C ILE A 87 -25.22 -3.20 3.95
N LEU A 88 -24.33 -3.85 4.69
CA LEU A 88 -24.49 -5.25 5.10
C LEU A 88 -25.65 -5.46 6.09
N SER A 89 -25.97 -4.47 6.92
CA SER A 89 -27.08 -4.56 7.90
C SER A 89 -28.45 -4.29 7.32
N THR A 90 -28.55 -3.52 6.23
CA THR A 90 -29.83 -3.03 5.68
C THR A 90 -30.26 -3.71 4.40
N ARG A 91 -29.34 -4.38 3.70
CA ARG A 91 -29.64 -5.04 2.43
C ARG A 91 -29.71 -6.56 2.56
N GLU A 92 -30.42 -7.19 1.62
CA GLU A 92 -30.49 -8.64 1.51
C GLU A 92 -29.09 -9.25 1.33
N HIS A 93 -28.81 -10.34 2.06
CA HIS A 93 -27.54 -11.07 2.00
C HIS A 93 -27.46 -11.96 0.77
N ARG A 94 -27.51 -11.34 -0.39
CA ARG A 94 -27.50 -11.97 -1.73
C ARG A 94 -26.50 -11.26 -2.63
N CYS A 95 -25.76 -12.06 -3.40
CA CYS A 95 -24.87 -11.50 -4.44
C CYS A 95 -25.69 -10.86 -5.55
N ASN A 96 -25.44 -9.59 -5.85
CA ASN A 96 -26.15 -8.85 -6.90
C ASN A 96 -25.91 -9.40 -8.31
N LEU A 97 -24.81 -10.12 -8.56
CA LEU A 97 -24.49 -10.67 -9.87
C LEU A 97 -25.00 -12.12 -10.06
N CYS A 98 -24.61 -13.04 -9.18
CA CYS A 98 -24.96 -14.45 -9.35
C CYS A 98 -26.20 -14.89 -8.55
N GLN A 99 -26.79 -14.00 -7.75
CA GLN A 99 -27.99 -14.22 -6.94
C GLN A 99 -27.85 -15.28 -5.82
N ARG A 100 -26.67 -15.86 -5.60
CA ARG A 100 -26.43 -16.78 -4.49
C ARG A 100 -26.58 -16.06 -3.13
N THR A 101 -27.08 -16.80 -2.14
CA THR A 101 -27.29 -16.31 -0.77
C THR A 101 -26.34 -16.94 0.21
N VAL A 102 -26.12 -16.29 1.36
CA VAL A 102 -25.35 -16.87 2.46
C VAL A 102 -26.05 -18.11 3.02
N ALA A 103 -27.37 -18.04 3.21
CA ALA A 103 -28.14 -19.09 3.84
C ALA A 103 -28.16 -20.40 3.03
N GLU A 104 -28.28 -20.32 1.70
CA GLU A 104 -28.42 -21.51 0.84
C GLU A 104 -27.07 -22.03 0.34
N HIS A 105 -26.08 -21.17 0.20
CA HIS A 105 -24.84 -21.49 -0.51
C HIS A 105 -23.58 -21.34 0.34
N GLY A 106 -23.69 -20.83 1.58
CA GLY A 106 -22.54 -20.66 2.49
C GLY A 106 -21.45 -19.72 1.94
N ILE A 107 -21.80 -18.78 1.06
CA ILE A 107 -20.84 -17.85 0.45
C ILE A 107 -20.48 -16.70 1.38
N ALA A 108 -19.27 -16.14 1.20
CA ALA A 108 -18.88 -14.88 1.81
C ALA A 108 -19.33 -13.72 0.93
N LEU A 109 -19.87 -12.68 1.56
CA LEU A 109 -20.30 -11.45 0.88
C LEU A 109 -19.34 -10.29 1.17
N GLU A 110 -19.11 -9.48 0.15
CA GLU A 110 -18.30 -8.28 0.20
C GLU A 110 -19.09 -7.09 -0.31
N VAL A 111 -18.76 -5.87 0.17
CA VAL A 111 -19.28 -4.62 -0.38
C VAL A 111 -18.30 -4.11 -1.42
N ASP A 112 -18.78 -3.86 -2.61
CA ASP A 112 -18.04 -3.42 -3.78
C ASP A 112 -18.59 -2.13 -4.37
N HIS A 113 -17.75 -1.35 -5.03
CA HIS A 113 -18.16 -0.15 -5.73
C HIS A 113 -18.68 -0.48 -7.14
N ILE A 114 -19.88 0.01 -7.48
CA ILE A 114 -20.47 -0.14 -8.85
C ILE A 114 -19.59 0.60 -9.84
N LEU A 115 -19.33 1.89 -9.59
CA LEU A 115 -18.35 2.70 -10.30
C LEU A 115 -17.06 2.73 -9.49
N PRO A 116 -15.90 2.37 -10.08
CA PRO A 116 -14.67 2.16 -9.34
C PRO A 116 -14.18 3.45 -8.66
N ARG A 117 -13.78 3.33 -7.40
CA ARG A 117 -13.28 4.44 -6.57
C ARG A 117 -12.09 5.18 -7.20
N SER A 118 -11.25 4.47 -7.93
CA SER A 118 -10.09 5.05 -8.61
C SER A 118 -10.48 6.11 -9.66
N ARG A 119 -11.65 5.97 -10.29
CA ARG A 119 -12.17 6.91 -11.28
C ARG A 119 -13.22 7.87 -10.69
N TYR A 120 -13.93 7.43 -9.66
CA TYR A 120 -15.06 8.17 -9.06
C TYR A 120 -14.88 8.31 -7.54
N PRO A 121 -13.82 9.01 -7.07
CA PRO A 121 -13.50 9.09 -5.65
C PRO A 121 -14.60 9.77 -4.82
N LEU A 122 -15.36 10.69 -5.39
CA LEU A 122 -16.48 11.36 -4.72
C LEU A 122 -17.66 10.41 -4.42
N LEU A 123 -17.78 9.30 -5.14
CA LEU A 123 -18.81 8.28 -4.94
C LEU A 123 -18.36 7.13 -4.03
N ALA A 124 -17.18 7.24 -3.44
CA ALA A 124 -16.59 6.15 -2.66
C ALA A 124 -17.38 5.77 -1.40
N LEU A 125 -18.13 6.70 -0.83
CA LEU A 125 -18.96 6.48 0.37
C LEU A 125 -20.48 6.60 0.07
N GLU A 126 -20.86 6.75 -1.20
CA GLU A 126 -22.26 6.85 -1.60
C GLU A 126 -22.92 5.47 -1.60
N PRO A 127 -23.97 5.24 -0.75
CA PRO A 127 -24.65 3.95 -0.66
C PRO A 127 -25.21 3.46 -2.01
N ASN A 128 -25.65 4.37 -2.88
CA ASN A 128 -26.18 4.05 -4.20
C ASN A 128 -25.10 3.59 -5.19
N ASN A 129 -23.83 3.86 -4.90
CA ASN A 129 -22.69 3.36 -5.67
C ASN A 129 -22.09 2.07 -5.07
N LEU A 130 -22.72 1.49 -4.06
CA LEU A 130 -22.26 0.28 -3.40
C LEU A 130 -23.21 -0.88 -3.66
N GLN A 131 -22.65 -2.05 -3.86
CA GLN A 131 -23.37 -3.30 -4.08
C GLN A 131 -22.80 -4.43 -3.24
N ILE A 132 -23.60 -5.49 -3.04
CA ILE A 132 -23.16 -6.70 -2.38
C ILE A 132 -22.81 -7.75 -3.42
N LEU A 133 -21.59 -8.27 -3.37
CA LEU A 133 -21.09 -9.35 -4.23
C LEU A 133 -20.54 -10.51 -3.39
N CYS A 134 -20.62 -11.72 -3.93
CA CYS A 134 -19.84 -12.81 -3.37
C CYS A 134 -18.36 -12.65 -3.75
N TYR A 135 -17.49 -13.35 -3.02
CA TYR A 135 -16.04 -13.32 -3.24
C TYR A 135 -15.65 -13.58 -4.71
N GLU A 136 -16.24 -14.62 -5.32
CA GLU A 136 -15.91 -15.01 -6.70
C GLU A 136 -16.36 -13.94 -7.72
N CYS A 137 -17.57 -13.40 -7.55
CA CYS A 137 -18.08 -12.35 -8.44
C CYS A 137 -17.28 -11.06 -8.29
N ASN A 138 -16.89 -10.70 -7.07
CA ASN A 138 -16.08 -9.50 -6.83
C ASN A 138 -14.68 -9.63 -7.47
N ARG A 139 -14.05 -10.79 -7.36
CA ARG A 139 -12.75 -11.06 -8.01
C ARG A 139 -12.85 -11.21 -9.52
N GLY A 140 -13.97 -11.74 -10.02
CA GLY A 140 -14.26 -11.87 -11.45
C GLY A 140 -14.69 -10.58 -12.12
N LYS A 141 -15.19 -9.63 -11.36
CA LYS A 141 -15.51 -8.27 -11.86
C LYS A 141 -14.20 -7.55 -12.16
N ARG A 142 -13.90 -7.39 -13.43
CA ARG A 142 -12.81 -6.49 -13.83
C ARG A 142 -13.36 -5.06 -13.93
N ASP A 143 -12.54 -4.09 -13.61
CA ASP A 143 -12.82 -2.67 -13.87
C ASP A 143 -12.89 -2.45 -15.39
N LYS A 144 -14.07 -2.68 -15.97
CA LYS A 144 -14.35 -2.40 -17.38
C LYS A 144 -14.81 -0.97 -17.54
#